data_b0be1fedc6e2d38a68e456b333b089bf
#
_entry.id   b0be1fedc6e2d38a68e456b333b089bf
#
_cell.length_a   1.000
_cell.length_b   1.000
_cell.length_c   1.000
_cell.angle_alpha   90.00
_cell.angle_beta   90.00
_cell.angle_gamma   90.00
#
_symmetry.space_group_name_H-M   'P 1'
#
loop_
_entity.id
_entity.type
_entity.pdbx_description
1 polymer ?
#
loop_
_entity_poly.entity_id
_entity_poly.type
_entity_poly.pdbx_seq_one_letter_code
_entity_poly.pdbx_strand_id
1 'polypeptide(L)' 'MAESQPEYLTPGQVARMLHVSPKTVNRWAHEGRIACIVTLGGHRRFPREEVERVAEQMASGSSGR' A
#
# COMPACT_ATOMS: atom_id res chain seq x y z
N MET A 1 14.10 18.16 10.74
CA MET A 1 13.92 17.90 10.67
C MET A 1 13.54 17.12 10.42
N ALA A 2 13.28 16.71 10.48
CA ALA A 2 13.02 16.02 10.23
C ALA A 2 12.84 15.14 9.96
N GLU A 3 12.40 14.71 10.13
CA GLU A 3 12.28 13.94 9.83
C GLU A 3 12.02 13.23 9.11
N SER A 4 12.03 12.90 8.99
CA SER A 4 11.97 12.15 7.98
C SER A 4 11.80 10.72 8.08
N GLN A 5 11.09 10.29 8.98
CA GLN A 5 10.76 8.90 9.06
C GLN A 5 9.65 8.58 8.10
N PRO A 6 9.77 7.55 7.28
CA PRO A 6 8.70 7.17 6.39
C PRO A 6 7.50 6.69 7.19
N GLU A 7 6.36 7.00 6.72
CA GLU A 7 5.14 6.56 7.36
C GLU A 7 4.75 5.21 6.77
N TYR A 8 4.35 4.30 7.64
CA TYR A 8 3.92 2.97 7.22
C TYR A 8 2.46 2.77 7.54
N LEU A 9 1.77 2.10 6.65
CA LEU A 9 0.33 1.88 6.78
C LEU A 9 0.04 0.40 6.97
N THR A 10 -1.05 0.13 7.68
CA THR A 10 -1.53 -1.24 7.85
C THR A 10 -2.30 -1.67 6.59
N PRO A 11 -2.49 -2.98 6.40
CA PRO A 11 -3.30 -3.42 5.25
C PRO A 11 -4.69 -2.81 5.25
N GLY A 12 -5.30 -2.64 6.42
CA GLY A 12 -6.61 -2.01 6.50
C GLY A 12 -6.62 -0.58 6.04
N GLN A 13 -5.58 0.16 6.42
CA GLN A 13 -5.45 1.56 5.99
C GLN A 13 -5.25 1.65 4.48
N VAL A 14 -4.41 0.76 3.94
CA VAL A 14 -4.17 0.73 2.50
C VAL A 14 -5.46 0.40 1.75
N ALA A 15 -6.20 -0.56 2.27
CA ALA A 15 -7.46 -0.96 1.65
C ALA A 15 -8.43 0.21 1.55
N ARG A 16 -8.49 1.01 2.59
CA ARG A 16 -9.34 2.19 2.58
C ARG A 16 -8.88 3.21 1.55
N MET A 17 -7.59 3.44 1.49
CA MET A 17 -7.05 4.41 0.54
C MET A 17 -7.28 3.98 -0.90
N LEU A 18 -7.18 2.68 -1.16
CA LEU A 18 -7.30 2.18 -2.52
C LEU A 18 -8.72 1.71 -2.86
N HIS A 19 -9.62 1.78 -1.90
CA HIS A 19 -11.03 1.38 -2.10
C HIS A 19 -11.15 -0.10 -2.50
N VAL A 20 -10.37 -0.93 -1.80
CA VAL A 20 -10.43 -2.38 -2.01
C VAL A 20 -10.49 -3.06 -0.65
N SER A 21 -10.63 -4.36 -0.62
CA SER A 21 -10.66 -5.08 0.65
C SER A 21 -9.24 -5.32 1.17
N PRO A 22 -9.07 -5.47 2.47
CA PRO A 22 -7.74 -5.82 3.00
C PRO A 22 -7.21 -7.13 2.43
N LYS A 23 -8.09 -8.06 2.13
CA LYS A 23 -7.69 -9.31 1.54
C LYS A 23 -7.03 -9.09 0.18
N THR A 24 -7.58 -8.16 -0.61
CA THR A 24 -7.00 -7.80 -1.89
C THR A 24 -5.61 -7.18 -1.72
N VAL A 25 -5.46 -6.32 -0.71
CA VAL A 25 -4.16 -5.70 -0.43
C VAL A 25 -3.12 -6.78 -0.11
N ASN A 26 -3.49 -7.72 0.73
CA ASN A 26 -2.57 -8.79 1.09
C ASN A 26 -2.22 -9.66 -0.10
N ARG A 27 -3.17 -9.91 -0.98
CA ARG A 27 -2.90 -10.66 -2.20
C ARG A 27 -1.93 -9.93 -3.10
N TRP A 28 -2.13 -8.63 -3.26
CA TRP A 28 -1.22 -7.82 -4.07
C TRP A 28 0.19 -7.81 -3.51
N ALA A 29 0.30 -7.74 -2.18
CA ALA A 29 1.61 -7.79 -1.55
C ALA A 29 2.28 -9.13 -1.79
N HIS A 30 1.53 -10.19 -1.70
CA HIS A 30 2.04 -11.54 -1.94
C HIS A 30 2.49 -11.71 -3.40
N GLU A 31 1.79 -11.08 -4.32
CA GLU A 31 2.12 -11.14 -5.74
C GLU A 31 3.23 -10.18 -6.16
N GLY A 32 3.70 -9.36 -5.25
CA GLY A 32 4.74 -8.39 -5.55
C GLY A 32 4.25 -7.14 -6.27
N ARG A 33 2.97 -6.90 -6.26
CA ARG A 33 2.39 -5.74 -6.94
C ARG A 33 2.49 -4.46 -6.12
N ILE A 34 2.62 -4.61 -4.81
CA ILE A 34 2.77 -3.47 -3.92
C ILE A 34 3.86 -3.82 -2.92
N ALA A 35 4.79 -2.92 -2.73
CA ALA A 35 5.90 -3.17 -1.82
C ALA A 35 5.43 -3.10 -0.38
N CYS A 36 5.96 -3.99 0.44
CA CYS A 36 5.65 -3.96 1.86
C CYS A 36 6.84 -4.50 2.64
N ILE A 37 6.84 -4.22 3.92
CA ILE A 37 7.80 -4.84 4.83
C ILE A 37 7.02 -5.67 5.84
N VAL A 38 7.71 -6.60 6.47
CA VAL A 38 7.09 -7.45 7.50
C VAL A 38 7.83 -7.19 8.80
N THR A 39 7.10 -6.83 9.83
CA THR A 39 7.71 -6.57 11.14
C THR A 39 8.02 -7.89 11.82
N LEU A 40 8.73 -7.82 12.92
CA LEU A 40 9.10 -9.01 13.68
C LEU A 40 7.89 -9.81 14.14
N GLY A 41 6.78 -9.16 14.35
CA GLY A 41 5.57 -9.86 14.74
C GLY A 41 4.80 -10.48 13.59
N GLY A 42 5.32 -10.41 12.37
CA GLY A 42 4.65 -10.99 11.22
C GLY A 42 3.56 -10.12 10.61
N HIS A 43 3.59 -8.84 10.95
CA HIS A 43 2.59 -7.91 10.44
C HIS A 43 3.12 -7.15 9.25
N ARG A 44 2.34 -7.05 8.19
CA ARG A 44 2.74 -6.31 7.01
C ARG A 44 2.54 -4.83 7.24
N ARG A 45 3.49 -4.05 6.72
CA ARG A 45 3.42 -2.59 6.74
C ARG A 45 3.77 -2.09 5.37
N PHE A 46 3.08 -1.06 4.93
CA PHE A 46 3.21 -0.56 3.56
C PHE A 46 3.70 0.88 3.61
N PRO A 47 4.83 1.18 2.97
CA PRO A 47 5.30 2.57 2.93
C PRO A 47 4.25 3.45 2.27
N ARG A 48 3.97 4.58 2.87
CA ARG A 48 2.93 5.47 2.37
C ARG A 48 3.21 5.90 0.94
N GLU A 49 4.45 6.21 0.63
CA GLU A 49 4.85 6.61 -0.72
C GLU A 49 4.47 5.55 -1.74
N GLU A 50 4.66 4.32 -1.39
CA GLU A 50 4.36 3.22 -2.29
C GLU A 50 2.86 3.10 -2.53
N VAL A 51 2.09 3.28 -1.48
CA VAL A 51 0.65 3.21 -1.58
C VAL A 51 0.12 4.36 -2.44
N GLU A 52 0.68 5.53 -2.26
CA GLU A 52 0.27 6.70 -3.05
C GLU A 52 0.59 6.48 -4.53
N ARG A 53 1.72 5.88 -4.81
CA ARG A 53 2.11 5.59 -6.18
C ARG A 53 1.15 4.61 -6.84
N VAL A 54 0.77 3.58 -6.11
CA VAL A 54 -0.18 2.60 -6.61
C VAL A 54 -1.55 3.25 -6.84
N ALA A 55 -1.96 4.10 -5.91
CA ALA A 55 -3.24 4.79 -6.05
C ALA A 55 -3.26 5.66 -7.31
N GLU A 56 -2.16 6.32 -7.57
CA GLU A 56 -2.04 7.13 -8.77
C GLU A 56 -2.12 6.29 -10.03
N GLN A 57 -1.47 5.16 -10.02
CA GLN A 57 -1.49 4.26 -11.15
C GLN A 57 -2.89 3.72 -11.41
N MET A 58 -3.62 3.42 -10.35
CA MET A 58 -4.97 2.94 -10.48
C MET A 58 -5.88 4.00 -11.06
N ALA A 59 -5.73 5.23 -10.60
CA ALA A 59 -6.53 6.34 -11.10
C ALA A 59 -6.22 6.61 -12.57
N SER A 60 -4.96 6.62 -12.93
CA SER A 60 -4.54 6.84 -14.30
C SER A 60 -5.06 5.73 -15.21
N GLY A 61 -4.93 4.51 -14.75
CA GLY A 61 -5.40 3.37 -15.51
C GLY A 61 -6.88 3.41 -15.76
N SER A 62 -7.63 3.81 -14.76
CA SER A 62 -9.04 3.90 -14.88
C SER A 62 -9.45 4.98 -15.85
N SER A 63 -8.74 6.09 -15.88
CA SER A 63 -9.09 7.16 -16.75
C SER A 63 -8.68 6.92 -18.18
N GLY A 64 -7.79 6.01 -18.39
CA GLY A 64 -7.29 5.73 -19.70
C GLY A 64 -8.26 5.00 -20.56
N ARG A 65 -9.34 4.70 -20.08
CA ARG A 65 -10.17 3.93 -20.85
C ARG A 65 -11.28 4.43 -21.11
#